data_1db2a7c73682eb270d7d69512ba36b16
#
_entry.id   1db2a7c73682eb270d7d69512ba36b16
#
_cell.length_a   1.000
_cell.length_b   1.000
_cell.length_c   1.000
_cell.angle_alpha   90.00
_cell.angle_beta   90.00
_cell.angle_gamma   90.00
#
_symmetry.space_group_name_H-M   'P 1'
#
loop_
_entity.id
_entity.type
_entity.pdbx_description
1 polymer ?
#
loop_
_entity_poly.entity_id
_entity_poly.type
_entity_poly.pdbx_seq_one_letter_code
_entity_poly.pdbx_strand_id
1 'polypeptide(L)'
;MGAHASADIAPPTLASPHIKFVNFDDHCQRKAAPEGSGTYYALRRAPAAVQPLLTALFALRRELEETVKETSDPTIGRTKHAWWQSELGRLDEGTPTHPVTKALQAHAGDARHAVLDEAGRGLLATVVDGFGMDLDQARYLDWPGLRRYLDQTGGAFATAIARVTAREPQQTAAWAAPLGAALQLAERVQNIGDDARHGRIYIPIDELQRFNVTAADIINRKYGDAFAELMRFQTTRARQTLDTAFAALPPAERATQRVLRAEAALAYALFDEIEREDFKVLHQRISLTPIRKLWITWRTR
;
A
#
# COMPACT_ATOMS: atom_id res chain seq x y z
N MET A 1 -67.70 39.97 28.73
CA MET A 1 -67.25 38.57 28.83
C MET A 1 -66.42 38.26 27.60
N GLY A 2 -65.11 38.42 27.68
CA GLY A 2 -64.16 38.17 26.59
C GLY A 2 -63.14 37.12 27.03
N ALA A 3 -63.17 36.00 26.40
CA ALA A 3 -62.23 34.92 26.69
C ALA A 3 -60.94 35.16 25.93
N HIS A 4 -59.81 35.29 26.62
CA HIS A 4 -58.46 35.30 26.09
C HIS A 4 -58.05 33.85 25.80
N ALA A 5 -57.80 33.54 24.54
CA ALA A 5 -57.13 32.30 24.13
C ALA A 5 -55.62 32.44 24.25
N SER A 6 -55.03 31.73 25.20
CA SER A 6 -53.57 31.58 25.31
C SER A 6 -53.09 30.64 24.19
N ALA A 7 -52.24 31.14 23.32
CA ALA A 7 -51.51 30.31 22.34
C ALA A 7 -50.28 29.67 23.02
N ASP A 8 -50.32 28.38 23.18
CA ASP A 8 -49.16 27.55 23.56
C ASP A 8 -48.12 27.56 22.43
N ILE A 9 -47.02 28.26 22.63
CA ILE A 9 -45.84 28.21 21.75
C ILE A 9 -44.96 27.05 22.24
N ALA A 10 -44.99 25.93 21.47
CA ALA A 10 -44.07 24.84 21.69
C ALA A 10 -42.61 25.30 21.45
N PRO A 11 -41.64 24.89 22.30
CA PRO A 11 -40.24 25.26 22.10
C PRO A 11 -39.66 24.63 20.85
N PRO A 12 -38.75 25.32 20.15
CA PRO A 12 -38.09 24.76 18.95
C PRO A 12 -37.27 23.54 19.33
N THR A 13 -37.56 22.42 18.67
CA THR A 13 -36.79 21.19 18.77
C THR A 13 -35.40 21.48 18.22
N LEU A 14 -34.40 21.62 19.07
CA LEU A 14 -33.00 21.67 18.69
C LEU A 14 -32.63 20.30 18.06
N ALA A 15 -32.55 20.28 16.74
CA ALA A 15 -31.97 19.16 16.02
C ALA A 15 -30.53 18.97 16.52
N SER A 16 -30.28 17.89 17.23
CA SER A 16 -28.96 17.51 17.67
C SER A 16 -28.05 17.43 16.44
N PRO A 17 -26.85 18.04 16.47
CA PRO A 17 -25.89 17.87 15.39
C PRO A 17 -25.57 16.37 15.30
N HIS A 18 -25.89 15.74 14.17
CA HIS A 18 -25.47 14.38 13.87
C HIS A 18 -23.93 14.39 13.84
N ILE A 19 -23.30 14.11 14.97
CA ILE A 19 -21.91 13.71 15.02
C ILE A 19 -21.85 12.42 14.18
N LYS A 20 -21.39 12.52 12.93
CA LYS A 20 -21.06 11.36 12.12
C LYS A 20 -19.95 10.62 12.85
N PHE A 21 -20.29 9.60 13.61
CA PHE A 21 -19.29 8.66 14.10
C PHE A 21 -18.55 8.13 12.86
N VAL A 22 -17.26 8.42 12.77
CA VAL A 22 -16.43 7.88 11.71
C VAL A 22 -16.40 6.38 11.94
N ASN A 23 -17.04 5.63 11.05
CA ASN A 23 -16.90 4.18 11.04
C ASN A 23 -15.46 3.90 10.56
N PHE A 24 -14.62 3.36 11.44
CA PHE A 24 -13.22 3.10 11.17
C PHE A 24 -13.04 2.14 9.98
N ASP A 25 -13.92 1.16 9.85
CA ASP A 25 -13.90 0.19 8.77
C ASP A 25 -14.23 0.83 7.42
N ASP A 26 -15.23 1.72 7.39
CA ASP A 26 -15.57 2.48 6.19
C ASP A 26 -14.42 3.40 5.76
N HIS A 27 -13.73 4.01 6.73
CA HIS A 27 -12.54 4.81 6.44
C HIS A 27 -11.45 3.93 5.83
N CYS A 28 -11.10 2.81 6.48
CA CYS A 28 -10.09 1.87 6.00
C CYS A 28 -10.44 1.30 4.62
N GLN A 29 -11.72 0.94 4.40
CA GLN A 29 -12.18 0.41 3.11
C GLN A 29 -12.00 1.44 1.99
N ARG A 30 -12.42 2.68 2.20
CA ARG A 30 -12.27 3.74 1.18
C ARG A 30 -10.81 4.08 0.91
N LYS A 31 -9.97 4.07 1.95
CA LYS A 31 -8.55 4.41 1.86
C LYS A 31 -7.75 3.32 1.16
N ALA A 32 -7.85 2.09 1.62
CA ALA A 32 -7.03 0.97 1.15
C ALA A 32 -7.57 0.31 -0.11
N ALA A 33 -8.87 0.14 -0.18
CA ALA A 33 -9.50 -0.77 -1.12
C ALA A 33 -10.78 -0.17 -1.75
N PRO A 34 -10.68 0.99 -2.43
CA PRO A 34 -11.81 1.52 -3.17
C PRO A 34 -12.29 0.50 -4.20
N GLU A 35 -13.61 0.50 -4.46
CA GLU A 35 -14.24 -0.46 -5.37
C GLU A 35 -13.53 -0.47 -6.74
N GLY A 36 -13.29 -1.67 -7.27
CA GLY A 36 -12.60 -1.85 -8.55
C GLY A 36 -11.07 -1.78 -8.48
N SER A 37 -10.46 -1.47 -7.31
CA SER A 37 -9.01 -1.55 -7.15
C SER A 37 -8.51 -3.00 -7.09
N GLY A 38 -7.21 -3.23 -7.33
CA GLY A 38 -6.59 -4.55 -7.18
C GLY A 38 -6.76 -5.09 -5.76
N THR A 39 -6.41 -4.26 -4.79
CA THR A 39 -6.50 -4.56 -3.36
C THR A 39 -7.94 -4.88 -2.91
N TYR A 40 -8.96 -4.21 -3.51
CA TYR A 40 -10.36 -4.53 -3.25
C TYR A 40 -10.70 -6.00 -3.56
N TYR A 41 -10.25 -6.51 -4.71
CA TYR A 41 -10.49 -7.89 -5.08
C TYR A 41 -9.57 -8.86 -4.36
N ALA A 42 -8.32 -8.48 -4.10
CA ALA A 42 -7.37 -9.32 -3.37
C ALA A 42 -7.81 -9.57 -1.92
N LEU A 43 -8.24 -8.55 -1.20
CA LEU A 43 -8.72 -8.66 0.19
C LEU A 43 -9.93 -9.60 0.33
N ARG A 44 -10.81 -9.66 -0.68
CA ARG A 44 -11.95 -10.60 -0.72
C ARG A 44 -11.53 -12.08 -0.83
N ARG A 45 -10.24 -12.35 -1.05
CA ARG A 45 -9.70 -13.72 -1.01
C ARG A 45 -9.34 -14.18 0.39
N ALA A 46 -9.21 -13.26 1.34
CA ALA A 46 -8.97 -13.59 2.74
C ALA A 46 -10.23 -14.17 3.41
N PRO A 47 -10.08 -15.00 4.47
CA PRO A 47 -11.19 -15.35 5.33
C PRO A 47 -11.89 -14.12 5.89
N ALA A 48 -13.24 -14.13 5.94
CA ALA A 48 -14.03 -12.98 6.38
C ALA A 48 -13.61 -12.43 7.76
N ALA A 49 -13.24 -13.31 8.68
CA ALA A 49 -12.84 -12.95 10.04
C ALA A 49 -11.59 -12.04 10.10
N VAL A 50 -10.68 -12.13 9.13
CA VAL A 50 -9.45 -11.33 9.12
C VAL A 50 -9.46 -10.21 8.08
N GLN A 51 -10.49 -10.10 7.24
CA GLN A 51 -10.57 -9.05 6.22
C GLN A 51 -10.51 -7.63 6.81
N PRO A 52 -11.22 -7.29 7.91
CA PRO A 52 -11.14 -5.94 8.48
C PRO A 52 -9.73 -5.58 8.94
N LEU A 53 -9.02 -6.52 9.60
CA LEU A 53 -7.64 -6.33 10.03
C LEU A 53 -6.69 -6.10 8.85
N LEU A 54 -6.79 -6.95 7.82
CA LEU A 54 -5.99 -6.79 6.60
C LEU A 54 -6.31 -5.47 5.90
N THR A 55 -7.58 -5.07 5.82
CA THR A 55 -7.99 -3.79 5.26
C THR A 55 -7.38 -2.61 6.01
N ALA A 56 -7.33 -2.68 7.35
CA ALA A 56 -6.70 -1.66 8.18
C ALA A 56 -5.18 -1.59 7.95
N LEU A 57 -4.49 -2.74 7.77
CA LEU A 57 -3.05 -2.76 7.41
C LEU A 57 -2.79 -2.10 6.05
N PHE A 58 -3.59 -2.41 5.03
CA PHE A 58 -3.47 -1.75 3.73
C PHE A 58 -3.80 -0.26 3.80
N ALA A 59 -4.75 0.13 4.67
CA ALA A 59 -5.07 1.54 4.91
C ALA A 59 -3.89 2.28 5.56
N LEU A 60 -3.22 1.66 6.55
CA LEU A 60 -2.02 2.22 7.16
C LEU A 60 -0.93 2.48 6.11
N ARG A 61 -0.63 1.47 5.29
CA ARG A 61 0.35 1.62 4.22
C ARG A 61 -0.01 2.76 3.27
N ARG A 62 -1.28 2.89 2.91
CA ARG A 62 -1.74 3.96 2.02
C ARG A 62 -1.63 5.35 2.65
N GLU A 63 -1.96 5.50 3.93
CA GLU A 63 -1.77 6.76 4.67
C GLU A 63 -0.30 7.18 4.72
N LEU A 64 0.61 6.22 4.94
CA LEU A 64 2.05 6.49 4.96
C LEU A 64 2.56 6.92 3.57
N GLU A 65 2.15 6.23 2.51
CA GLU A 65 2.51 6.58 1.13
C GLU A 65 2.02 8.00 0.78
N GLU A 66 0.77 8.32 1.10
CA GLU A 66 0.19 9.65 0.84
C GLU A 66 0.84 10.74 1.69
N THR A 67 1.19 10.46 2.94
CA THR A 67 1.93 11.40 3.80
C THR A 67 3.18 11.93 3.11
N VAL A 68 3.89 11.05 2.41
CA VAL A 68 5.11 11.40 1.70
C VAL A 68 4.83 11.99 0.32
N LYS A 69 3.87 11.43 -0.41
CA LYS A 69 3.60 11.78 -1.80
C LYS A 69 2.90 13.13 -1.96
N GLU A 70 1.95 13.44 -1.08
CA GLU A 70 1.12 14.64 -1.16
C GLU A 70 1.72 15.86 -0.47
N THR A 71 2.87 15.69 0.19
CA THR A 71 3.51 16.79 0.91
C THR A 71 4.63 17.38 0.08
N SER A 72 4.42 18.61 -0.43
CA SER A 72 5.42 19.38 -1.19
C SER A 72 6.50 20.02 -0.29
N ASP A 73 6.17 20.29 0.98
CA ASP A 73 7.10 20.85 1.96
C ASP A 73 7.72 19.71 2.79
N PRO A 74 9.04 19.49 2.69
CA PRO A 74 9.72 18.44 3.46
C PRO A 74 9.57 18.56 4.97
N THR A 75 9.43 19.79 5.51
CA THR A 75 9.24 20.01 6.94
C THR A 75 7.89 19.50 7.42
N ILE A 76 6.84 19.77 6.65
CA ILE A 76 5.50 19.24 6.92
C ILE A 76 5.51 17.71 6.79
N GLY A 77 6.19 17.17 5.78
CA GLY A 77 6.35 15.74 5.59
C GLY A 77 6.99 15.07 6.80
N ARG A 78 8.11 15.59 7.30
CA ARG A 78 8.78 15.09 8.49
C ARG A 78 7.91 15.20 9.74
N THR A 79 7.15 16.28 9.91
CA THR A 79 6.22 16.44 11.03
C THR A 79 5.12 15.37 11.00
N LYS A 80 4.53 15.11 9.84
CA LYS A 80 3.52 14.05 9.66
C LYS A 80 4.13 12.66 9.91
N HIS A 81 5.35 12.42 9.43
CA HIS A 81 6.05 11.17 9.64
C HIS A 81 6.33 10.92 11.14
N ALA A 82 6.88 11.90 11.85
CA ALA A 82 7.08 11.82 13.30
C ALA A 82 5.76 11.61 14.05
N TRP A 83 4.66 12.18 13.56
CA TRP A 83 3.34 11.94 14.11
C TRP A 83 2.93 10.46 13.94
N TRP A 84 3.19 9.82 12.79
CA TRP A 84 2.93 8.40 12.59
C TRP A 84 3.74 7.51 13.51
N GLN A 85 5.03 7.83 13.74
CA GLN A 85 5.84 7.12 14.74
C GLN A 85 5.22 7.21 16.14
N SER A 86 4.77 8.41 16.54
CA SER A 86 4.07 8.61 17.82
C SER A 86 2.73 7.88 17.87
N GLU A 87 2.00 7.79 16.73
CA GLU A 87 0.72 7.09 16.66
C GLU A 87 0.88 5.56 16.80
N LEU A 88 1.96 4.99 16.29
CA LEU A 88 2.31 3.59 16.57
C LEU A 88 2.61 3.37 18.05
N GLY A 89 3.30 4.30 18.72
CA GLY A 89 3.49 4.27 20.17
C GLY A 89 2.17 4.28 20.93
N ARG A 90 1.22 5.14 20.54
CA ARG A 90 -0.14 5.16 21.12
C ARG A 90 -0.91 3.86 20.85
N LEU A 91 -0.72 3.23 19.69
CA LEU A 91 -1.30 1.92 19.41
C LEU A 91 -0.77 0.85 20.38
N ASP A 92 0.52 0.90 20.72
CA ASP A 92 1.15 -0.02 21.69
C ASP A 92 0.61 0.19 23.11
N GLU A 93 0.36 1.46 23.49
CA GLU A 93 -0.23 1.84 24.76
C GLU A 93 -1.75 1.57 24.85
N GLY A 94 -2.37 1.17 23.72
CA GLY A 94 -3.83 0.93 23.65
C GLY A 94 -4.67 2.21 23.53
N THR A 95 -4.06 3.35 23.18
CA THR A 95 -4.69 4.66 23.08
C THR A 95 -4.58 5.31 21.69
N PRO A 96 -4.79 4.57 20.58
CA PRO A 96 -4.67 5.12 19.25
C PRO A 96 -5.70 6.21 18.99
N THR A 97 -5.32 7.18 18.16
CA THR A 97 -6.17 8.35 17.86
C THR A 97 -6.67 8.33 16.41
N HIS A 98 -5.90 7.78 15.48
CA HIS A 98 -6.26 7.74 14.06
C HIS A 98 -7.29 6.64 13.75
N PRO A 99 -8.23 6.83 12.82
CA PRO A 99 -9.19 5.79 12.45
C PRO A 99 -8.55 4.45 12.06
N VAL A 100 -7.42 4.48 11.34
CA VAL A 100 -6.72 3.27 10.89
C VAL A 100 -6.12 2.50 12.07
N THR A 101 -5.45 3.18 13.00
CA THR A 101 -4.86 2.52 14.18
C THR A 101 -5.92 2.05 15.16
N LYS A 102 -7.06 2.76 15.27
CA LYS A 102 -8.24 2.29 16.01
C LYS A 102 -8.82 1.02 15.39
N ALA A 103 -8.90 0.94 14.05
CA ALA A 103 -9.33 -0.28 13.37
C ALA A 103 -8.35 -1.43 13.60
N LEU A 104 -7.03 -1.18 13.52
CA LEU A 104 -6.02 -2.19 13.84
C LEU A 104 -6.20 -2.73 15.26
N GLN A 105 -6.39 -1.86 16.25
CA GLN A 105 -6.62 -2.26 17.64
C GLN A 105 -7.91 -3.08 17.80
N ALA A 106 -9.01 -2.62 17.17
CA ALA A 106 -10.32 -3.27 17.29
C ALA A 106 -10.34 -4.66 16.65
N HIS A 107 -9.64 -4.85 15.51
CA HIS A 107 -9.66 -6.10 14.74
C HIS A 107 -8.46 -7.01 15.01
N ALA A 108 -7.54 -6.65 15.90
CA ALA A 108 -6.39 -7.51 16.22
C ALA A 108 -6.81 -8.84 16.84
N GLY A 109 -7.94 -8.94 17.59
CA GLY A 109 -8.56 -10.17 18.07
C GLY A 109 -7.60 -11.33 18.33
N ASP A 110 -7.92 -12.51 17.80
CA ASP A 110 -7.06 -13.71 17.88
C ASP A 110 -5.78 -13.58 17.05
N ALA A 111 -5.79 -12.71 16.02
CA ALA A 111 -4.59 -12.35 15.23
C ALA A 111 -3.70 -11.29 15.92
N ARG A 112 -4.05 -10.85 17.13
CA ARG A 112 -3.31 -9.81 17.87
C ARG A 112 -1.85 -10.16 18.06
N HIS A 113 -1.56 -11.42 18.35
CA HIS A 113 -0.19 -11.89 18.51
C HIS A 113 0.63 -11.85 17.22
N ALA A 114 -0.03 -11.84 16.07
CA ALA A 114 0.65 -11.79 14.78
C ALA A 114 0.96 -10.37 14.28
N VAL A 115 0.21 -9.35 14.73
CA VAL A 115 0.35 -7.96 14.25
C VAL A 115 0.79 -7.00 15.35
N LEU A 116 0.31 -7.19 16.58
CA LEU A 116 0.60 -6.31 17.72
C LEU A 116 1.51 -6.95 18.77
N ASP A 117 2.13 -8.10 18.47
CA ASP A 117 3.27 -8.59 19.25
C ASP A 117 4.53 -7.74 18.94
N GLU A 118 5.62 -7.96 19.67
CA GLU A 118 6.87 -7.23 19.49
C GLU A 118 7.37 -7.27 18.03
N ALA A 119 7.35 -8.45 17.40
CA ALA A 119 7.78 -8.62 16.02
C ALA A 119 6.85 -7.91 15.03
N GLY A 120 5.53 -7.98 15.21
CA GLY A 120 4.55 -7.29 14.38
C GLY A 120 4.70 -5.77 14.48
N ARG A 121 4.84 -5.23 15.70
CA ARG A 121 5.11 -3.80 15.91
C ARG A 121 6.39 -3.35 15.24
N GLY A 122 7.47 -4.15 15.37
CA GLY A 122 8.74 -3.89 14.66
C GLY A 122 8.57 -3.82 13.14
N LEU A 123 7.73 -4.69 12.56
CA LEU A 123 7.41 -4.62 11.13
C LEU A 123 6.66 -3.34 10.77
N LEU A 124 5.66 -2.93 11.55
CA LEU A 124 4.92 -1.69 11.30
C LEU A 124 5.85 -0.46 11.42
N ALA A 125 6.72 -0.42 12.42
CA ALA A 125 7.72 0.64 12.56
C ALA A 125 8.66 0.68 11.34
N THR A 126 9.14 -0.50 10.88
CA THR A 126 9.97 -0.61 9.67
C THR A 126 9.27 -0.06 8.42
N VAL A 127 7.96 -0.30 8.28
CA VAL A 127 7.17 0.26 7.16
C VAL A 127 7.10 1.79 7.26
N VAL A 128 6.85 2.34 8.45
CA VAL A 128 6.83 3.79 8.67
C VAL A 128 8.18 4.40 8.29
N ASP A 129 9.28 3.85 8.82
CA ASP A 129 10.64 4.35 8.55
C ASP A 129 11.01 4.21 7.06
N GLY A 130 10.57 3.13 6.41
CA GLY A 130 10.76 2.90 4.99
C GLY A 130 10.14 4.00 4.12
N PHE A 131 8.90 4.39 4.40
CA PHE A 131 8.30 5.54 3.72
C PHE A 131 8.97 6.86 4.09
N GLY A 132 9.50 6.98 5.31
CA GLY A 132 10.30 8.13 5.74
C GLY A 132 11.54 8.38 4.87
N MET A 133 12.15 7.33 4.29
CA MET A 133 13.30 7.48 3.36
C MET A 133 12.97 8.42 2.20
N ASP A 134 11.74 8.45 1.73
CA ASP A 134 11.30 9.34 0.64
C ASP A 134 11.31 10.84 1.03
N LEU A 135 11.37 11.18 2.31
CA LEU A 135 11.53 12.56 2.79
C LEU A 135 12.97 13.04 2.75
N ASP A 136 13.92 12.10 2.76
CA ASP A 136 15.34 12.41 2.79
C ASP A 136 15.98 12.29 1.40
N GLN A 137 15.43 11.45 0.53
CA GLN A 137 15.95 11.25 -0.81
C GLN A 137 14.84 11.04 -1.85
N ALA A 138 14.93 11.74 -2.97
CA ALA A 138 14.01 11.59 -4.10
C ALA A 138 14.53 10.60 -5.16
N ARG A 139 15.74 10.07 -4.99
CA ARG A 139 16.44 9.23 -5.97
C ARG A 139 17.38 8.25 -5.30
N TYR A 140 17.62 7.14 -5.99
CA TYR A 140 18.52 6.07 -5.58
C TYR A 140 19.74 6.02 -6.51
N LEU A 141 20.94 5.87 -5.96
CA LEU A 141 22.18 5.82 -6.76
C LEU A 141 22.26 4.51 -7.54
N ASP A 142 21.91 3.40 -6.88
CA ASP A 142 22.09 2.04 -7.35
C ASP A 142 20.96 1.11 -6.91
N TRP A 143 20.99 -0.11 -7.43
CA TRP A 143 20.02 -1.16 -7.06
C TRP A 143 20.03 -1.51 -5.56
N PRO A 144 21.19 -1.69 -4.85
CA PRO A 144 21.19 -1.93 -3.41
C PRO A 144 20.47 -0.86 -2.59
N GLY A 145 20.62 0.42 -2.96
CA GLY A 145 19.90 1.53 -2.33
C GLY A 145 18.39 1.44 -2.51
N LEU A 146 17.93 1.21 -3.75
CA LEU A 146 16.51 0.99 -4.02
C LEU A 146 16.01 -0.27 -3.33
N ARG A 147 16.76 -1.36 -3.33
CA ARG A 147 16.36 -2.62 -2.70
C ARG A 147 16.07 -2.45 -1.21
N ARG A 148 16.86 -1.67 -0.49
CA ARG A 148 16.60 -1.35 0.93
C ARG A 148 15.23 -0.69 1.12
N TYR A 149 14.88 0.27 0.26
CA TYR A 149 13.55 0.89 0.29
C TYR A 149 12.43 -0.14 0.06
N LEU A 150 12.59 -1.00 -0.95
CA LEU A 150 11.60 -2.04 -1.26
C LEU A 150 11.44 -3.04 -0.12
N ASP A 151 12.55 -3.42 0.54
CA ASP A 151 12.52 -4.34 1.68
C ASP A 151 11.81 -3.72 2.89
N GLN A 152 12.02 -2.44 3.16
CA GLN A 152 11.36 -1.75 4.28
C GLN A 152 9.88 -1.46 3.99
N THR A 153 9.54 -0.94 2.82
CA THR A 153 8.15 -0.56 2.51
C THR A 153 7.28 -1.75 2.08
N GLY A 154 7.78 -2.58 1.19
CA GLY A 154 7.05 -3.74 0.66
C GLY A 154 7.31 -5.02 1.45
N GLY A 155 8.59 -5.31 1.75
CA GLY A 155 8.99 -6.54 2.43
C GLY A 155 8.44 -6.65 3.84
N ALA A 156 8.66 -5.63 4.69
CA ALA A 156 8.12 -5.58 6.05
C ALA A 156 6.58 -5.60 6.04
N PHE A 157 5.94 -4.86 5.12
CA PHE A 157 4.50 -4.85 4.98
C PHE A 157 3.92 -6.22 4.61
N ALA A 158 4.46 -6.89 3.61
CA ALA A 158 3.99 -8.22 3.21
C ALA A 158 4.22 -9.26 4.32
N THR A 159 5.29 -9.11 5.10
CA THR A 159 5.53 -9.96 6.27
C THR A 159 4.44 -9.73 7.33
N ALA A 160 4.06 -8.50 7.61
CA ALA A 160 2.95 -8.19 8.52
C ALA A 160 1.62 -8.79 8.01
N ILE A 161 1.30 -8.64 6.72
CA ILE A 161 0.12 -9.25 6.09
C ILE A 161 0.15 -10.78 6.19
N ALA A 162 1.29 -11.39 5.89
CA ALA A 162 1.46 -12.84 5.90
C ALA A 162 1.23 -13.43 7.29
N ARG A 163 1.73 -12.77 8.34
CA ARG A 163 1.58 -13.20 9.73
C ARG A 163 0.13 -13.35 10.17
N VAL A 164 -0.79 -12.56 9.62
CA VAL A 164 -2.23 -12.62 9.96
C VAL A 164 -2.86 -13.95 9.57
N THR A 165 -2.38 -14.58 8.49
CA THR A 165 -3.00 -15.80 7.96
C THR A 165 -2.05 -17.00 7.90
N ALA A 166 -0.77 -16.83 8.22
CA ALA A 166 0.22 -17.90 8.18
C ALA A 166 -0.06 -18.98 9.25
N ARG A 167 0.34 -20.20 8.94
CA ARG A 167 0.37 -21.31 9.90
C ARG A 167 1.49 -21.13 10.93
N GLU A 168 2.63 -20.60 10.46
CA GLU A 168 3.83 -20.33 11.25
C GLU A 168 4.19 -18.84 11.17
N PRO A 169 3.51 -17.96 11.95
CA PRO A 169 3.70 -16.50 11.85
C PRO A 169 5.14 -16.05 12.05
N GLN A 170 5.93 -16.74 12.86
CA GLN A 170 7.32 -16.41 13.16
C GLN A 170 8.28 -16.70 12.00
N GLN A 171 7.89 -17.56 11.07
CA GLN A 171 8.72 -17.97 9.93
C GLN A 171 8.39 -17.22 8.63
N THR A 172 7.44 -16.28 8.66
CA THR A 172 6.94 -15.60 7.47
C THR A 172 7.97 -14.73 6.78
N ALA A 173 8.90 -14.12 7.52
CA ALA A 173 9.85 -13.16 6.97
C ALA A 173 10.71 -13.75 5.83
N ALA A 174 11.09 -15.02 5.94
CA ALA A 174 11.97 -15.67 4.97
C ALA A 174 11.40 -15.71 3.54
N TRP A 175 10.08 -15.78 3.38
CA TRP A 175 9.41 -15.87 2.10
C TRP A 175 8.49 -14.67 1.80
N ALA A 176 7.90 -14.03 2.82
CA ALA A 176 6.99 -12.90 2.60
C ALA A 176 7.75 -11.59 2.31
N ALA A 177 8.91 -11.36 2.96
CA ALA A 177 9.67 -10.15 2.71
C ALA A 177 10.17 -10.04 1.26
N PRO A 178 10.79 -11.07 0.64
CA PRO A 178 11.13 -11.02 -0.77
C PRO A 178 9.91 -10.80 -1.68
N LEU A 179 8.77 -11.44 -1.37
CA LEU A 179 7.55 -11.29 -2.13
C LEU A 179 6.99 -9.87 -2.05
N GLY A 180 6.97 -9.28 -0.85
CA GLY A 180 6.54 -7.90 -0.65
C GLY A 180 7.43 -6.88 -1.36
N ALA A 181 8.75 -7.06 -1.31
CA ALA A 181 9.69 -6.21 -2.04
C ALA A 181 9.48 -6.30 -3.56
N ALA A 182 9.19 -7.50 -4.09
CA ALA A 182 8.89 -7.69 -5.51
C ALA A 182 7.56 -7.03 -5.92
N LEU A 183 6.52 -7.12 -5.08
CA LEU A 183 5.25 -6.42 -5.30
C LEU A 183 5.41 -4.91 -5.27
N GLN A 184 6.22 -4.38 -4.33
CA GLN A 184 6.55 -2.97 -4.26
C GLN A 184 7.31 -2.50 -5.51
N LEU A 185 8.25 -3.30 -6.02
CA LEU A 185 8.95 -3.01 -7.27
C LEU A 185 7.97 -2.95 -8.45
N ALA A 186 7.03 -3.90 -8.54
CA ALA A 186 6.00 -3.89 -9.58
C ALA A 186 5.17 -2.61 -9.55
N GLU A 187 4.81 -2.14 -8.37
CA GLU A 187 4.09 -0.88 -8.18
C GLU A 187 4.92 0.33 -8.63
N ARG A 188 6.21 0.37 -8.30
CA ARG A 188 7.11 1.45 -8.76
C ARG A 188 7.27 1.46 -10.27
N VAL A 189 7.36 0.29 -10.91
CA VAL A 189 7.39 0.17 -12.39
C VAL A 189 6.11 0.71 -13.03
N GLN A 190 4.94 0.41 -12.46
CA GLN A 190 3.67 0.93 -12.96
C GLN A 190 3.56 2.44 -12.81
N ASN A 191 4.04 2.98 -11.69
CA ASN A 191 3.77 4.36 -11.28
C ASN A 191 4.88 5.35 -11.68
N ILE A 192 5.86 4.97 -12.50
CA ILE A 192 7.00 5.83 -12.90
C ILE A 192 6.56 7.23 -13.32
N GLY A 193 5.54 7.33 -14.19
CA GLY A 193 5.05 8.63 -14.66
C GLY A 193 4.32 9.43 -13.58
N ASP A 194 3.67 8.76 -12.64
CA ASP A 194 3.01 9.41 -11.51
C ASP A 194 4.02 9.85 -10.44
N ASP A 195 4.96 8.98 -10.10
CA ASP A 195 6.03 9.28 -9.15
C ASP A 195 6.90 10.46 -9.63
N ALA A 196 7.20 10.52 -10.94
CA ALA A 196 7.93 11.63 -11.54
C ALA A 196 7.20 12.98 -11.42
N ARG A 197 5.86 13.02 -11.52
CA ARG A 197 5.05 14.22 -11.28
C ARG A 197 5.18 14.76 -9.85
N HIS A 198 5.48 13.88 -8.91
CA HIS A 198 5.75 14.23 -7.51
C HIS A 198 7.24 14.40 -7.21
N GLY A 199 8.08 14.54 -8.26
CA GLY A 199 9.52 14.77 -8.15
C GLY A 199 10.35 13.53 -7.77
N ARG A 200 9.77 12.31 -7.80
CA ARG A 200 10.42 11.07 -7.39
C ARG A 200 10.72 10.16 -8.57
N ILE A 201 11.92 9.63 -8.62
CA ILE A 201 12.32 8.64 -9.63
C ILE A 201 12.99 7.47 -8.90
N TYR A 202 12.30 6.34 -8.86
CA TYR A 202 12.77 5.14 -8.19
C TYR A 202 13.72 4.28 -9.06
N ILE A 203 13.85 4.60 -10.36
CA ILE A 203 14.87 3.94 -11.19
C ILE A 203 16.25 4.42 -10.75
N PRO A 204 17.19 3.50 -10.41
CA PRO A 204 18.54 3.85 -10.02
C PRO A 204 19.27 4.73 -11.06
N ILE A 205 20.10 5.64 -10.58
CA ILE A 205 20.83 6.60 -11.43
C ILE A 205 21.80 5.87 -12.37
N ASP A 206 22.49 4.85 -11.90
CA ASP A 206 23.40 4.03 -12.71
C ASP A 206 22.65 3.31 -13.85
N GLU A 207 21.41 2.88 -13.63
CA GLU A 207 20.57 2.29 -14.64
C GLU A 207 20.06 3.32 -15.65
N LEU A 208 19.67 4.52 -15.22
CA LEU A 208 19.34 5.62 -16.12
C LEU A 208 20.51 5.92 -17.05
N GLN A 209 21.73 6.02 -16.51
CA GLN A 209 22.96 6.23 -17.27
C GLN A 209 23.23 5.10 -18.26
N ARG A 210 23.08 3.85 -17.81
CA ARG A 210 23.27 2.65 -18.66
C ARG A 210 22.40 2.65 -19.92
N PHE A 211 21.18 3.16 -19.81
CA PHE A 211 20.23 3.20 -20.93
C PHE A 211 20.15 4.57 -21.62
N ASN A 212 21.06 5.51 -21.32
CA ASN A 212 21.06 6.86 -21.86
C ASN A 212 19.72 7.61 -21.68
N VAL A 213 19.03 7.36 -20.57
CA VAL A 213 17.82 8.06 -20.16
C VAL A 213 18.17 9.01 -19.03
N THR A 214 17.73 10.27 -19.13
CA THR A 214 17.95 11.24 -18.08
C THR A 214 16.72 11.37 -17.19
N ALA A 215 16.91 11.84 -15.96
CA ALA A 215 15.79 12.19 -15.10
C ALA A 215 14.88 13.26 -15.73
N ALA A 216 15.46 14.20 -16.49
CA ALA A 216 14.72 15.20 -17.23
C ALA A 216 13.84 14.59 -18.33
N ASP A 217 14.30 13.53 -19.01
CA ASP A 217 13.50 12.80 -19.99
C ASP A 217 12.24 12.21 -19.33
N ILE A 218 12.37 11.60 -18.13
CA ILE A 218 11.24 11.03 -17.39
C ILE A 218 10.27 12.14 -16.93
N ILE A 219 10.76 13.20 -16.32
CA ILE A 219 9.95 14.33 -15.84
C ILE A 219 9.20 14.99 -17.00
N ASN A 220 9.88 15.19 -18.14
CA ASN A 220 9.29 15.78 -19.35
C ASN A 220 8.50 14.77 -20.20
N ARG A 221 8.32 13.54 -19.70
CA ARG A 221 7.57 12.44 -20.36
C ARG A 221 8.08 12.15 -21.77
N LYS A 222 9.39 12.22 -21.97
CA LYS A 222 9.99 11.93 -23.26
C LYS A 222 10.05 10.43 -23.48
N TYR A 223 9.16 9.92 -24.30
CA TYR A 223 9.12 8.54 -24.72
C TYR A 223 9.98 8.34 -25.97
N GLY A 224 10.70 7.21 -26.04
CA GLY A 224 11.54 6.82 -27.18
C GLY A 224 12.17 5.45 -26.94
N ASP A 225 12.94 4.95 -27.88
CA ASP A 225 13.53 3.60 -27.85
C ASP A 225 14.37 3.36 -26.58
N ALA A 226 15.21 4.31 -26.20
CA ALA A 226 16.04 4.23 -24.99
C ALA A 226 15.19 4.05 -23.73
N PHE A 227 14.07 4.77 -23.60
CA PHE A 227 13.14 4.62 -22.50
C PHE A 227 12.42 3.26 -22.56
N ALA A 228 11.99 2.81 -23.74
CA ALA A 228 11.35 1.51 -23.89
C ALA A 228 12.29 0.35 -23.52
N GLU A 229 13.58 0.44 -23.88
CA GLU A 229 14.61 -0.53 -23.48
C GLU A 229 14.83 -0.55 -21.96
N LEU A 230 14.93 0.63 -21.33
CA LEU A 230 15.02 0.76 -19.89
C LEU A 230 13.80 0.10 -19.22
N MET A 231 12.60 0.36 -19.71
CA MET A 231 11.37 -0.20 -19.14
C MET A 231 11.28 -1.72 -19.34
N ARG A 232 11.73 -2.23 -20.46
CA ARG A 232 11.83 -3.69 -20.69
C ARG A 232 12.78 -4.34 -19.69
N PHE A 233 13.91 -3.69 -19.39
CA PHE A 233 14.81 -4.12 -18.34
C PHE A 233 14.14 -4.10 -16.96
N GLN A 234 13.43 -3.01 -16.60
CA GLN A 234 12.75 -2.88 -15.32
C GLN A 234 11.64 -3.94 -15.13
N THR A 235 10.79 -4.15 -16.14
CA THR A 235 9.71 -5.15 -16.09
C THR A 235 10.27 -6.57 -16.04
N THR A 236 11.32 -6.87 -16.80
CA THR A 236 11.99 -8.17 -16.76
C THR A 236 12.55 -8.46 -15.37
N ARG A 237 13.26 -7.51 -14.76
CA ARG A 237 13.79 -7.65 -13.40
C ARG A 237 12.67 -7.80 -12.37
N ALA A 238 11.62 -6.98 -12.45
CA ALA A 238 10.49 -7.07 -11.53
C ALA A 238 9.80 -8.44 -11.63
N ARG A 239 9.62 -8.96 -12.84
CA ARG A 239 9.06 -10.30 -13.09
C ARG A 239 9.95 -11.40 -12.49
N GLN A 240 11.25 -11.36 -12.77
CA GLN A 240 12.21 -12.34 -12.23
C GLN A 240 12.29 -12.29 -10.69
N THR A 241 12.26 -11.10 -10.11
CA THR A 241 12.25 -10.93 -8.65
C THR A 241 10.97 -11.53 -8.05
N LEU A 242 9.83 -11.32 -8.72
CA LEU A 242 8.54 -11.88 -8.29
C LEU A 242 8.51 -13.41 -8.45
N ASP A 243 9.05 -13.96 -9.55
CA ASP A 243 9.16 -15.41 -9.77
C ASP A 243 9.98 -16.08 -8.67
N THR A 244 11.16 -15.51 -8.38
CA THR A 244 12.05 -16.01 -7.33
C THR A 244 11.39 -15.97 -5.95
N ALA A 245 10.74 -14.85 -5.61
CA ALA A 245 10.05 -14.68 -4.34
C ALA A 245 8.84 -15.62 -4.21
N PHE A 246 8.09 -15.79 -5.29
CA PHE A 246 6.94 -16.67 -5.32
C PHE A 246 7.32 -18.16 -5.21
N ALA A 247 8.43 -18.56 -5.80
CA ALA A 247 8.99 -19.89 -5.67
C ALA A 247 9.42 -20.22 -4.23
N ALA A 248 9.84 -19.21 -3.46
CA ALA A 248 10.20 -19.35 -2.05
C ALA A 248 8.99 -19.52 -1.12
N LEU A 249 7.76 -19.24 -1.58
CA LEU A 249 6.53 -19.41 -0.79
C LEU A 249 6.29 -20.91 -0.51
N PRO A 250 6.33 -21.36 0.78
CA PRO A 250 6.18 -22.76 1.13
C PRO A 250 4.84 -23.33 0.63
N PRO A 251 4.80 -24.54 0.10
CA PRO A 251 3.55 -25.19 -0.36
C PRO A 251 2.47 -25.22 0.72
N ALA A 252 2.85 -25.42 1.99
CA ALA A 252 1.95 -25.44 3.13
C ALA A 252 1.25 -24.08 3.37
N GLU A 253 1.91 -22.97 3.03
CA GLU A 253 1.38 -21.62 3.20
C GLU A 253 0.58 -21.12 2.00
N ARG A 254 0.67 -21.76 0.84
CA ARG A 254 -0.03 -21.29 -0.38
C ARG A 254 -1.54 -21.14 -0.18
N ALA A 255 -2.16 -22.01 0.58
CA ALA A 255 -3.61 -21.97 0.81
C ALA A 255 -4.04 -20.85 1.78
N THR A 256 -3.15 -20.42 2.67
CA THR A 256 -3.39 -19.35 3.64
C THR A 256 -3.09 -17.96 3.07
N GLN A 257 -2.09 -17.84 2.19
CA GLN A 257 -1.60 -16.58 1.65
C GLN A 257 -2.36 -16.10 0.40
N ARG A 258 -3.68 -16.15 0.43
CA ARG A 258 -4.53 -15.86 -0.73
C ARG A 258 -4.45 -14.41 -1.18
N VAL A 259 -4.28 -13.46 -0.27
CA VAL A 259 -4.19 -12.02 -0.58
C VAL A 259 -2.88 -11.74 -1.32
N LEU A 260 -1.73 -12.14 -0.79
CA LEU A 260 -0.42 -11.93 -1.43
C LEU A 260 -0.32 -12.64 -2.78
N ARG A 261 -0.92 -13.82 -2.90
CA ARG A 261 -1.00 -14.55 -4.18
C ARG A 261 -1.87 -13.83 -5.20
N ALA A 262 -2.99 -13.24 -4.76
CA ALA A 262 -3.84 -12.45 -5.63
C ALA A 262 -3.14 -11.16 -6.11
N GLU A 263 -2.43 -10.46 -5.22
CA GLU A 263 -1.60 -9.30 -5.58
C GLU A 263 -0.50 -9.70 -6.59
N ALA A 264 0.18 -10.84 -6.38
CA ALA A 264 1.18 -11.34 -7.34
C ALA A 264 0.58 -11.65 -8.71
N ALA A 265 -0.59 -12.31 -8.76
CA ALA A 265 -1.28 -12.61 -10.02
C ALA A 265 -1.71 -11.33 -10.77
N LEU A 266 -2.13 -10.29 -10.03
CA LEU A 266 -2.43 -8.98 -10.60
C LEU A 266 -1.17 -8.29 -11.13
N ALA A 267 -0.03 -8.40 -10.42
CA ALA A 267 1.24 -7.82 -10.86
C ALA A 267 1.74 -8.47 -12.17
N TYR A 268 1.65 -9.79 -12.30
CA TYR A 268 1.99 -10.48 -13.57
C TYR A 268 1.12 -9.98 -14.74
N ALA A 269 -0.19 -9.94 -14.55
CA ALA A 269 -1.10 -9.48 -15.60
C ALA A 269 -0.89 -7.99 -15.93
N LEU A 270 -0.44 -7.20 -14.97
CA LEU A 270 -0.08 -5.81 -15.18
C LEU A 270 1.18 -5.66 -16.01
N PHE A 271 2.20 -6.49 -15.79
CA PHE A 271 3.40 -6.50 -16.64
C PHE A 271 3.07 -6.83 -18.09
N ASP A 272 2.20 -7.84 -18.32
CA ASP A 272 1.73 -8.17 -19.67
C ASP A 272 1.02 -6.97 -20.33
N GLU A 273 0.24 -6.20 -19.55
CA GLU A 273 -0.43 -5.00 -20.03
C GLU A 273 0.54 -3.88 -20.36
N ILE A 274 1.54 -3.63 -19.49
CA ILE A 274 2.58 -2.61 -19.71
C ILE A 274 3.38 -2.92 -20.98
N GLU A 275 3.75 -4.19 -21.20
CA GLU A 275 4.46 -4.64 -22.40
C GLU A 275 3.61 -4.47 -23.65
N ARG A 276 2.31 -4.81 -23.61
CA ARG A 276 1.39 -4.67 -24.74
C ARG A 276 1.17 -3.20 -25.13
N GLU A 277 1.21 -2.29 -24.17
CA GLU A 277 1.08 -0.85 -24.37
C GLU A 277 2.42 -0.16 -24.65
N ASP A 278 3.45 -0.92 -25.10
CA ASP A 278 4.79 -0.43 -25.42
C ASP A 278 5.42 0.40 -24.30
N PHE A 279 5.20 0.02 -23.03
CA PHE A 279 5.76 0.72 -21.86
C PHE A 279 5.39 2.20 -21.75
N LYS A 280 4.23 2.65 -22.25
CA LYS A 280 3.80 4.05 -22.26
C LYS A 280 3.38 4.59 -20.87
N VAL A 281 4.03 4.13 -19.81
CA VAL A 281 3.75 4.47 -18.41
C VAL A 281 4.02 5.94 -18.04
N LEU A 282 4.77 6.68 -18.85
CA LEU A 282 5.00 8.11 -18.63
C LEU A 282 3.77 8.98 -18.93
N HIS A 283 2.97 8.57 -19.91
CA HIS A 283 1.84 9.36 -20.40
C HIS A 283 0.54 9.02 -19.69
N GLN A 284 0.35 7.75 -19.38
CA GLN A 284 -0.86 7.23 -18.75
C GLN A 284 -0.54 6.16 -17.70
N ARG A 285 -1.40 6.06 -16.71
CA ARG A 285 -1.31 4.95 -15.76
C ARG A 285 -1.95 3.73 -16.38
N ILE A 286 -1.12 2.77 -16.79
CA ILE A 286 -1.59 1.48 -17.32
C ILE A 286 -2.21 0.68 -16.17
N SER A 287 -3.42 0.18 -16.35
CA SER A 287 -4.13 -0.56 -15.32
C SER A 287 -5.07 -1.61 -15.93
N LEU A 288 -5.30 -2.69 -15.19
CA LEU A 288 -6.28 -3.72 -15.56
C LEU A 288 -7.71 -3.20 -15.32
N THR A 289 -8.65 -3.64 -16.17
CA THR A 289 -10.07 -3.34 -15.95
C THR A 289 -10.61 -4.04 -14.68
N PRO A 290 -11.64 -3.50 -14.00
CA PRO A 290 -12.23 -4.11 -12.82
C PRO A 290 -12.64 -5.58 -13.03
N ILE A 291 -13.26 -5.89 -14.17
CA ILE A 291 -13.68 -7.27 -14.51
C ILE A 291 -12.47 -8.19 -14.64
N ARG A 292 -11.38 -7.73 -15.27
CA ARG A 292 -10.14 -8.53 -15.40
C ARG A 292 -9.49 -8.77 -14.06
N LYS A 293 -9.45 -7.77 -13.17
CA LYS A 293 -8.96 -7.91 -11.79
C LYS A 293 -9.78 -8.93 -11.01
N LEU A 294 -11.12 -8.84 -11.08
CA LEU A 294 -12.03 -9.81 -10.45
C LEU A 294 -11.74 -11.23 -10.94
N TRP A 295 -11.64 -11.44 -12.25
CA TRP A 295 -11.40 -12.75 -12.84
C TRP A 295 -10.04 -13.34 -12.45
N ILE A 296 -8.97 -12.54 -12.49
CA ILE A 296 -7.62 -12.95 -12.09
C ILE A 296 -7.61 -13.39 -10.62
N THR A 297 -8.13 -12.56 -9.73
CA THR A 297 -8.13 -12.85 -8.30
C THR A 297 -9.03 -14.04 -7.96
N TRP A 298 -10.14 -14.21 -8.66
CA TRP A 298 -11.03 -15.36 -8.49
C TRP A 298 -10.35 -16.68 -8.87
N ARG A 299 -9.55 -16.70 -9.95
CA ARG A 299 -8.79 -17.88 -10.39
C ARG A 299 -7.58 -18.22 -9.53
N THR A 300 -7.11 -17.31 -8.70
CA THR A 300 -5.99 -17.55 -7.79
C THR A 300 -6.45 -18.46 -6.65
N ARG A 301 -6.30 -19.78 -6.83
CA ARG A 301 -6.66 -20.82 -5.87
C ARG A 301 -5.49 -21.27 -5.02
#